data_524ac3718a85a4836239835d1e6c69c8
#
_entry.id   524ac3718a85a4836239835d1e6c69c8
#
_cell.length_a   1.000
_cell.length_b   1.000
_cell.length_c   1.000
_cell.angle_alpha   90.00
_cell.angle_beta   90.00
_cell.angle_gamma   90.00
#
_symmetry.space_group_name_H-M   'P 1'
#
loop_
_entity.id
_entity.type
_entity.pdbx_description
1 polymer ?
#
loop_
_entity_poly.entity_id
_entity_poly.type
_entity_poly.pdbx_seq_one_letter_code
_entity_poly.pdbx_strand_id
1 'polypeptide(L)'
;AWMVLQVFCLTSFKIPSNSMEPALLSGDKILVDKWTGGARLFNIFASLRGEEVDIYRLPGFGSFQRDDVLVFNFPYQDGSDSIGFDIMKYYVKRCIALPGDTLEIRKGYYHIKGITDSVGNVQAQHRIARVRREDSHGIVMDAFPWDGRLGWTIQEFGPLPVPAKGQVVKIDTLSCLLYGRLIHWEQKKRLRQ
;
A
#
# COMPACT_ATOMS: atom_id res chain seq x y z
N ALA A 1 -10.32 -27.30 -14.06
CA ALA A 1 -8.97 -26.79 -14.36
C ALA A 1 -8.92 -25.25 -14.34
N TRP A 2 -9.79 -24.51 -15.06
CA TRP A 2 -9.74 -23.04 -15.16
C TRP A 2 -9.94 -22.31 -13.83
N MET A 3 -10.93 -22.74 -13.01
CA MET A 3 -11.15 -22.14 -11.68
C MET A 3 -9.95 -22.29 -10.74
N VAL A 4 -9.27 -23.44 -10.77
CA VAL A 4 -8.06 -23.67 -9.99
C VAL A 4 -6.97 -22.69 -10.41
N LEU A 5 -6.78 -22.51 -11.71
CA LEU A 5 -5.80 -21.55 -12.24
C LEU A 5 -6.10 -20.12 -11.76
N GLN A 6 -7.35 -19.69 -11.79
CA GLN A 6 -7.75 -18.35 -11.34
C GLN A 6 -7.59 -18.15 -9.82
N VAL A 7 -7.83 -19.18 -9.02
CA VAL A 7 -7.65 -19.07 -7.56
C VAL A 7 -6.18 -19.03 -7.19
N PHE A 8 -5.36 -19.91 -7.77
CA PHE A 8 -3.99 -20.13 -7.30
C PHE A 8 -2.91 -19.42 -8.09
N CYS A 9 -3.13 -19.14 -9.37
CA CYS A 9 -2.05 -18.67 -10.23
C CYS A 9 -2.29 -17.27 -10.79
N LEU A 10 -3.40 -17.05 -11.49
CA LEU A 10 -3.61 -15.83 -12.26
C LEU A 10 -5.04 -15.30 -12.10
N THR A 11 -5.20 -13.99 -12.03
CA THR A 11 -6.53 -13.36 -12.04
C THR A 11 -6.51 -12.16 -12.99
N SER A 12 -7.58 -12.00 -13.78
CA SER A 12 -7.73 -10.83 -14.64
C SER A 12 -8.55 -9.75 -13.96
N PHE A 13 -8.09 -8.50 -14.06
CA PHE A 13 -8.78 -7.31 -13.60
C PHE A 13 -8.87 -6.26 -14.70
N LYS A 14 -9.92 -5.45 -14.66
CA LYS A 14 -10.02 -4.23 -15.47
C LYS A 14 -9.64 -3.03 -14.61
N ILE A 15 -8.77 -2.17 -15.12
CA ILE A 15 -8.31 -0.97 -14.42
C ILE A 15 -9.46 0.06 -14.38
N PRO A 16 -9.90 0.52 -13.20
CA PRO A 16 -11.04 1.43 -13.09
C PRO A 16 -10.67 2.91 -13.16
N SER A 17 -9.39 3.27 -13.04
CA SER A 17 -8.96 4.66 -12.91
C SER A 17 -7.59 4.93 -13.52
N ASN A 18 -7.28 6.20 -13.76
CA ASN A 18 -6.03 6.65 -14.38
C ASN A 18 -4.89 6.89 -13.36
N SER A 19 -5.03 6.43 -12.12
CA SER A 19 -4.03 6.72 -11.07
C SER A 19 -2.65 6.08 -11.31
N MET A 20 -2.54 5.19 -12.28
CA MET A 20 -1.30 4.52 -12.68
C MET A 20 -0.76 4.99 -14.04
N GLU A 21 -1.34 6.04 -14.64
CA GLU A 21 -0.81 6.61 -15.88
C GLU A 21 0.65 7.07 -15.75
N PRO A 22 1.43 6.89 -16.84
CA PRO A 22 1.10 6.32 -18.14
C PRO A 22 1.24 4.78 -18.20
N ALA A 23 1.61 4.11 -17.09
CA ALA A 23 1.91 2.67 -17.10
C ALA A 23 0.66 1.80 -17.31
N LEU A 24 -0.49 2.24 -16.78
CA LEU A 24 -1.80 1.58 -16.95
C LEU A 24 -2.87 2.66 -17.12
N LEU A 25 -3.74 2.46 -18.10
CA LEU A 25 -4.85 3.35 -18.41
C LEU A 25 -6.17 2.79 -17.88
N SER A 26 -7.12 3.67 -17.63
CA SER A 26 -8.49 3.23 -17.32
C SER A 26 -9.07 2.43 -18.47
N GLY A 27 -9.63 1.26 -18.15
CA GLY A 27 -10.16 0.32 -19.15
C GLY A 27 -9.22 -0.82 -19.53
N ASP A 28 -7.92 -0.71 -19.26
CA ASP A 28 -6.96 -1.78 -19.50
C ASP A 28 -7.34 -3.05 -18.75
N LYS A 29 -7.10 -4.20 -19.40
CA LYS A 29 -7.21 -5.51 -18.77
C LYS A 29 -5.82 -5.98 -18.37
N ILE A 30 -5.62 -6.23 -17.11
CA ILE A 30 -4.36 -6.76 -16.58
C ILE A 30 -4.52 -8.20 -16.13
N LEU A 31 -3.43 -8.94 -16.18
CA LEU A 31 -3.31 -10.27 -15.61
C LEU A 31 -2.42 -10.17 -14.37
N VAL A 32 -2.98 -10.58 -13.23
CA VAL A 32 -2.29 -10.50 -11.95
C VAL A 32 -1.71 -11.85 -11.59
N ASP A 33 -0.40 -11.86 -11.40
CA ASP A 33 0.35 -13.00 -10.87
C ASP A 33 0.10 -13.16 -9.37
N LYS A 34 -0.37 -14.33 -8.96
CA LYS A 34 -0.52 -14.72 -7.56
C LYS A 34 0.60 -15.63 -7.09
N TRP A 35 1.43 -16.09 -8.00
CA TRP A 35 2.49 -17.03 -7.72
C TRP A 35 3.62 -16.40 -6.92
N THR A 36 4.00 -15.18 -7.28
CA THR A 36 5.05 -14.43 -6.59
C THR A 36 4.73 -14.22 -5.12
N GLY A 37 3.56 -13.69 -4.80
CA GLY A 37 3.17 -13.34 -3.43
C GLY A 37 2.44 -14.43 -2.66
N GLY A 38 2.15 -15.56 -3.29
CA GLY A 38 1.32 -16.63 -2.77
C GLY A 38 -0.19 -16.33 -2.82
N ALA A 39 -0.98 -17.33 -3.17
CA ALA A 39 -2.43 -17.21 -3.23
C ALA A 39 -3.04 -17.03 -1.83
N ARG A 40 -4.12 -16.25 -1.75
CA ARG A 40 -4.90 -16.06 -0.52
C ARG A 40 -6.09 -16.99 -0.53
N LEU A 41 -6.26 -17.69 0.58
CA LEU A 41 -7.41 -18.58 0.84
C LEU A 41 -8.23 -17.98 1.99
N PHE A 42 -9.51 -17.80 1.78
CA PHE A 42 -10.46 -17.31 2.78
C PHE A 42 -11.88 -17.71 2.40
N ASN A 43 -12.81 -17.63 3.34
CA ASN A 43 -14.22 -17.91 3.09
C ASN A 43 -14.86 -16.74 2.33
N ILE A 44 -15.02 -16.91 1.02
CA ILE A 44 -15.58 -15.88 0.13
C ILE A 44 -17.02 -15.52 0.55
N PHE A 45 -17.83 -16.50 0.94
CA PHE A 45 -19.23 -16.27 1.30
C PHE A 45 -19.36 -15.48 2.61
N ALA A 46 -18.50 -15.74 3.60
CA ALA A 46 -18.46 -14.95 4.82
C ALA A 46 -18.02 -13.51 4.53
N SER A 47 -16.98 -13.35 3.69
CA SER A 47 -16.51 -12.03 3.28
C SER A 47 -17.57 -11.21 2.53
N LEU A 48 -18.34 -11.85 1.63
CA LEU A 48 -19.43 -11.16 0.92
C LEU A 48 -20.58 -10.72 1.84
N ARG A 49 -20.76 -11.39 2.98
CA ARG A 49 -21.72 -10.99 4.02
C ARG A 49 -21.18 -9.93 4.97
N GLY A 50 -19.92 -9.47 4.77
CA GLY A 50 -19.26 -8.50 5.64
C GLY A 50 -18.81 -9.08 6.99
N GLU A 51 -18.75 -10.40 7.12
CA GLU A 51 -18.27 -11.08 8.31
C GLU A 51 -16.73 -11.00 8.38
N GLU A 52 -16.17 -11.01 9.59
CA GLU A 52 -14.72 -11.17 9.74
C GLU A 52 -14.27 -12.51 9.18
N VAL A 53 -13.21 -12.49 8.36
CA VAL A 53 -12.65 -13.69 7.74
C VAL A 53 -11.18 -13.84 8.07
N ASP A 54 -10.79 -15.06 8.39
CA ASP A 54 -9.39 -15.42 8.47
C ASP A 54 -8.83 -15.60 7.07
N ILE A 55 -7.72 -14.92 6.81
CA ILE A 55 -7.02 -14.98 5.53
C ILE A 55 -5.76 -15.81 5.70
N TYR A 56 -5.75 -16.98 5.07
CA TYR A 56 -4.55 -17.79 4.97
C TYR A 56 -3.83 -17.52 3.66
N ARG A 57 -2.55 -17.18 3.72
CA ARG A 57 -1.72 -16.97 2.54
C ARG A 57 -0.80 -18.16 2.33
N LEU A 58 -0.87 -18.75 1.15
CA LEU A 58 0.07 -19.77 0.73
C LEU A 58 1.48 -19.18 0.57
N PRO A 59 2.54 -19.95 0.74
CA PRO A 59 3.89 -19.51 0.41
C PRO A 59 3.97 -19.04 -1.05
N GLY A 60 4.62 -17.89 -1.27
CA GLY A 60 4.95 -17.42 -2.61
C GLY A 60 6.28 -17.99 -3.08
N PHE A 61 6.51 -17.97 -4.39
CA PHE A 61 7.73 -18.50 -5.02
C PHE A 61 8.65 -17.39 -5.54
N GLY A 62 8.31 -16.13 -5.27
CA GLY A 62 9.09 -14.97 -5.68
C GLY A 62 9.28 -13.96 -4.55
N SER A 63 9.90 -12.85 -4.90
CA SER A 63 10.05 -11.68 -4.02
C SER A 63 9.56 -10.43 -4.76
N PHE A 64 8.92 -9.55 -4.02
CA PHE A 64 8.56 -8.23 -4.55
C PHE A 64 9.79 -7.35 -4.67
N GLN A 65 9.78 -6.51 -5.71
CA GLN A 65 10.83 -5.55 -5.96
C GLN A 65 10.28 -4.12 -5.94
N ARG A 66 11.18 -3.13 -5.82
CA ARG A 66 10.78 -1.74 -6.01
C ARG A 66 10.31 -1.56 -7.45
N ASP A 67 9.34 -0.70 -7.63
CA ASP A 67 8.65 -0.42 -8.88
C ASP A 67 7.71 -1.52 -9.40
N ASP A 68 7.60 -2.67 -8.72
CA ASP A 68 6.55 -3.64 -9.03
C ASP A 68 5.16 -3.01 -8.91
N VAL A 69 4.28 -3.38 -9.82
CA VAL A 69 2.88 -2.98 -9.76
C VAL A 69 2.10 -4.01 -8.95
N LEU A 70 1.61 -3.61 -7.79
CA LEU A 70 0.90 -4.49 -6.87
C LEU A 70 -0.60 -4.29 -6.96
N VAL A 71 -1.34 -5.40 -6.91
CA VAL A 71 -2.80 -5.41 -6.73
C VAL A 71 -3.11 -5.91 -5.33
N PHE A 72 -3.80 -5.10 -4.55
CA PHE A 72 -4.13 -5.41 -3.16
C PHE A 72 -5.51 -4.87 -2.78
N ASN A 73 -6.11 -5.43 -1.74
CA ASN A 73 -7.33 -4.86 -1.18
C ASN A 73 -6.98 -3.66 -0.32
N PHE A 74 -7.74 -2.59 -0.47
CA PHE A 74 -7.53 -1.39 0.34
C PHE A 74 -7.81 -1.71 1.82
N PRO A 75 -6.87 -1.42 2.72
CA PRO A 75 -6.96 -1.88 4.10
C PRO A 75 -7.92 -1.09 4.97
N TYR A 76 -8.46 0.03 4.50
CA TYR A 76 -9.38 0.85 5.27
C TYR A 76 -10.78 0.78 4.66
N GLN A 77 -11.77 0.47 5.48
CA GLN A 77 -13.17 0.57 5.09
C GLN A 77 -13.61 2.03 5.17
N ASP A 78 -14.59 2.42 4.35
CA ASP A 78 -15.09 3.79 4.32
C ASP A 78 -15.63 4.19 5.69
N GLY A 79 -15.15 5.34 6.19
CA GLY A 79 -15.54 5.87 7.49
C GLY A 79 -14.98 5.13 8.71
N SER A 80 -14.11 4.13 8.50
CA SER A 80 -13.48 3.39 9.59
C SER A 80 -12.02 3.77 9.76
N ASP A 81 -11.62 3.96 11.02
CA ASP A 81 -10.23 4.15 11.41
C ASP A 81 -9.48 2.82 11.63
N SER A 82 -10.17 1.68 11.47
CA SER A 82 -9.60 0.36 11.64
C SER A 82 -9.22 -0.28 10.32
N ILE A 83 -8.16 -1.08 10.34
CA ILE A 83 -7.80 -1.93 9.20
C ILE A 83 -8.85 -3.05 9.09
N GLY A 84 -9.35 -3.28 7.88
CA GLY A 84 -10.31 -4.30 7.55
C GLY A 84 -9.99 -4.97 6.22
N PHE A 85 -10.79 -5.94 5.84
CA PHE A 85 -10.65 -6.62 4.57
C PHE A 85 -11.96 -6.49 3.77
N ASP A 86 -11.89 -5.77 2.65
CA ASP A 86 -12.98 -5.66 1.69
C ASP A 86 -12.57 -6.33 0.38
N ILE A 87 -13.21 -7.47 0.09
CA ILE A 87 -12.91 -8.26 -1.10
C ILE A 87 -13.26 -7.51 -2.41
N MET A 88 -14.18 -6.56 -2.35
CA MET A 88 -14.65 -5.82 -3.54
C MET A 88 -13.78 -4.61 -3.86
N LYS A 89 -12.96 -4.12 -2.91
CA LYS A 89 -12.11 -2.96 -3.10
C LYS A 89 -10.67 -3.36 -3.41
N TYR A 90 -10.32 -3.28 -4.69
CA TYR A 90 -8.95 -3.49 -5.15
C TYR A 90 -8.28 -2.19 -5.55
N TYR A 91 -7.04 -2.06 -5.16
CA TYR A 91 -6.16 -0.97 -5.56
C TYR A 91 -4.98 -1.53 -6.34
N VAL A 92 -4.57 -0.75 -7.34
CA VAL A 92 -3.38 -1.03 -8.14
C VAL A 92 -2.42 0.12 -7.91
N LYS A 93 -1.27 -0.14 -7.31
CA LYS A 93 -0.25 0.86 -6.99
C LYS A 93 1.15 0.30 -7.19
N ARG A 94 2.08 1.22 -7.40
CA ARG A 94 3.50 0.91 -7.51
C ARG A 94 4.12 0.75 -6.13
N CYS A 95 4.93 -0.30 -5.96
CA CYS A 95 5.71 -0.54 -4.75
C CYS A 95 6.93 0.39 -4.74
N ILE A 96 6.98 1.32 -3.81
CA ILE A 96 8.10 2.28 -3.73
C ILE A 96 9.16 1.81 -2.74
N ALA A 97 8.75 1.24 -1.61
CA ALA A 97 9.64 0.81 -0.56
C ALA A 97 9.36 -0.64 -0.15
N LEU A 98 10.39 -1.37 0.21
CA LEU A 98 10.35 -2.76 0.63
C LEU A 98 10.56 -2.88 2.15
N PRO A 99 10.20 -4.03 2.76
CA PRO A 99 10.53 -4.28 4.15
C PRO A 99 12.02 -4.07 4.44
N GLY A 100 12.34 -3.26 5.46
CA GLY A 100 13.69 -2.85 5.83
C GLY A 100 14.11 -1.50 5.26
N ASP A 101 13.39 -0.94 4.31
CA ASP A 101 13.66 0.39 3.76
C ASP A 101 13.28 1.50 4.75
N THR A 102 13.83 2.68 4.50
CA THR A 102 13.34 3.94 5.07
C THR A 102 13.00 4.88 3.93
N LEU A 103 11.71 5.20 3.79
CA LEU A 103 11.17 6.06 2.75
C LEU A 103 11.08 7.51 3.24
N GLU A 104 11.51 8.43 2.41
CA GLU A 104 11.29 9.87 2.56
C GLU A 104 10.79 10.47 1.24
N ILE A 105 10.03 11.55 1.32
CA ILE A 105 9.78 12.43 0.18
C ILE A 105 10.36 13.78 0.53
N ARG A 106 11.24 14.29 -0.32
CA ARG A 106 11.87 15.59 -0.17
C ARG A 106 11.60 16.42 -1.42
N LYS A 107 10.95 17.55 -1.25
CA LYS A 107 10.55 18.45 -2.36
C LYS A 107 9.77 17.72 -3.47
N GLY A 108 8.94 16.72 -3.09
CA GLY A 108 8.14 15.93 -4.02
C GLY A 108 8.85 14.71 -4.65
N TYR A 109 10.12 14.46 -4.32
CA TYR A 109 10.89 13.31 -4.82
C TYR A 109 11.04 12.21 -3.79
N TYR A 110 10.90 10.96 -4.23
CA TYR A 110 11.08 9.80 -3.38
C TYR A 110 12.55 9.51 -3.13
N HIS A 111 12.89 9.27 -1.89
CA HIS A 111 14.22 8.88 -1.44
C HIS A 111 14.11 7.63 -0.56
N ILE A 112 14.91 6.63 -0.89
CA ILE A 112 15.08 5.43 -0.05
C ILE A 112 16.50 5.48 0.50
N LYS A 113 16.62 5.36 1.82
CA LYS A 113 17.92 5.39 2.48
C LYS A 113 18.85 4.31 1.92
N GLY A 114 20.01 4.73 1.43
CA GLY A 114 21.00 3.81 0.84
C GLY A 114 20.76 3.45 -0.62
N ILE A 115 19.74 4.00 -1.27
CA ILE A 115 19.49 3.83 -2.71
C ILE A 115 19.71 5.16 -3.41
N THR A 116 20.52 5.13 -4.47
CA THR A 116 20.85 6.32 -5.29
C THR A 116 19.97 6.43 -6.52
N ASP A 117 19.40 5.31 -6.97
CA ASP A 117 18.55 5.28 -8.15
C ASP A 117 17.18 5.90 -7.86
N SER A 118 16.61 6.53 -8.88
CA SER A 118 15.25 7.05 -8.78
C SER A 118 14.24 5.89 -8.76
N VAL A 119 13.27 5.97 -7.85
CA VAL A 119 12.18 4.98 -7.74
C VAL A 119 10.85 5.63 -8.08
N GLY A 120 9.92 4.84 -8.59
CA GLY A 120 8.58 5.30 -8.93
C GLY A 120 8.50 6.11 -10.24
N ASN A 121 7.36 6.75 -10.43
CA ASN A 121 7.13 7.59 -11.61
C ASN A 121 7.77 8.97 -11.45
N VAL A 122 8.97 9.16 -12.00
CA VAL A 122 9.74 10.40 -11.92
C VAL A 122 8.98 11.59 -12.53
N GLN A 123 8.22 11.39 -13.61
CA GLN A 123 7.43 12.47 -14.22
C GLN A 123 6.30 12.94 -13.29
N ALA A 124 5.65 12.01 -12.58
CA ALA A 124 4.65 12.36 -11.57
C ALA A 124 5.29 13.11 -10.41
N GLN A 125 6.47 12.71 -9.96
CA GLN A 125 7.24 13.41 -8.93
C GLN A 125 7.61 14.83 -9.38
N HIS A 126 8.05 15.03 -10.61
CA HIS A 126 8.29 16.36 -11.17
C HIS A 126 7.03 17.24 -11.16
N ARG A 127 5.86 16.67 -11.44
CA ARG A 127 4.59 17.43 -11.36
C ARG A 127 4.29 17.83 -9.92
N ILE A 128 4.38 16.90 -8.99
CA ILE A 128 4.13 17.14 -7.56
C ILE A 128 5.11 18.18 -7.01
N ALA A 129 6.38 18.08 -7.35
CA ALA A 129 7.41 19.03 -6.91
C ALA A 129 7.11 20.50 -7.31
N ARG A 130 6.38 20.70 -8.40
CA ARG A 130 6.01 22.03 -8.92
C ARG A 130 4.70 22.58 -8.36
N VAL A 131 3.90 21.77 -7.68
CA VAL A 131 2.62 22.22 -7.10
C VAL A 131 2.92 23.24 -6.00
N ARG A 132 2.42 24.46 -6.16
CA ARG A 132 2.42 25.45 -5.09
C ARG A 132 1.20 25.26 -4.19
N ARG A 133 1.35 25.53 -2.90
CA ARG A 133 0.24 25.38 -1.95
C ARG A 133 -0.96 26.27 -2.32
N GLU A 134 -0.66 27.41 -2.93
CA GLU A 134 -1.66 28.38 -3.41
C GLU A 134 -2.46 27.85 -4.61
N ASP A 135 -1.83 27.00 -5.45
CA ASP A 135 -2.39 26.45 -6.68
C ASP A 135 -2.90 25.01 -6.48
N SER A 136 -2.99 24.53 -5.24
CA SER A 136 -3.32 23.14 -4.92
C SER A 136 -4.84 22.84 -4.96
N HIS A 137 -5.63 23.62 -5.68
CA HIS A 137 -7.09 23.43 -5.79
C HIS A 137 -7.43 21.99 -6.20
N GLY A 138 -8.11 21.26 -5.31
CA GLY A 138 -8.50 19.86 -5.52
C GLY A 138 -7.39 18.82 -5.25
N ILE A 139 -6.20 19.23 -4.83
CA ILE A 139 -5.10 18.34 -4.42
C ILE A 139 -5.04 18.28 -2.88
N VAL A 140 -5.20 17.10 -2.32
CA VAL A 140 -4.96 16.89 -0.89
C VAL A 140 -3.45 16.86 -0.66
N MET A 141 -2.93 17.91 0.00
CA MET A 141 -1.49 18.05 0.24
C MET A 141 -1.04 17.18 1.42
N ASP A 142 -1.87 17.00 2.43
CA ASP A 142 -1.52 16.24 3.62
C ASP A 142 -1.40 14.75 3.31
N ALA A 143 -0.39 14.11 3.92
CA ALA A 143 -0.11 12.70 3.72
C ALA A 143 -0.46 11.86 4.96
N PHE A 144 -0.64 10.56 4.73
CA PHE A 144 -0.83 9.59 5.83
C PHE A 144 0.32 9.73 6.85
N PRO A 145 0.03 9.65 8.14
CA PRO A 145 -1.24 9.28 8.79
C PRO A 145 -2.20 10.45 9.05
N TRP A 146 -2.05 11.56 8.36
CA TRP A 146 -2.86 12.79 8.49
C TRP A 146 -2.84 13.38 9.91
N ASP A 147 -1.72 13.26 10.57
CA ASP A 147 -1.49 13.80 11.91
C ASP A 147 -0.66 15.07 11.82
N GLY A 148 -1.25 16.18 12.26
CA GLY A 148 -0.60 17.50 12.18
C GLY A 148 0.72 17.61 12.96
N ARG A 149 0.97 16.70 13.91
CA ARG A 149 2.24 16.66 14.66
C ARG A 149 3.41 16.26 13.77
N LEU A 150 3.17 15.49 12.70
CA LEU A 150 4.21 15.07 11.74
C LEU A 150 4.43 16.11 10.65
N GLY A 151 3.40 16.88 10.29
CA GLY A 151 3.47 17.84 9.19
C GLY A 151 3.77 17.20 7.83
N TRP A 152 3.48 15.90 7.67
CA TRP A 152 3.79 15.18 6.44
C TRP A 152 2.84 15.56 5.32
N THR A 153 3.43 15.80 4.16
CA THR A 153 2.73 16.16 2.94
C THR A 153 3.18 15.28 1.77
N ILE A 154 2.51 15.42 0.63
CA ILE A 154 2.93 14.74 -0.60
C ILE A 154 4.27 15.26 -1.14
N GLN A 155 4.78 16.38 -0.63
CA GLN A 155 6.09 16.97 -1.00
C GLN A 155 7.17 16.76 0.06
N GLU A 156 6.78 16.68 1.33
CA GLU A 156 7.69 16.48 2.48
C GLU A 156 7.13 15.38 3.36
N PHE A 157 7.72 14.21 3.33
CA PHE A 157 7.21 13.02 4.01
C PHE A 157 8.33 12.20 4.63
N GLY A 158 8.05 11.61 5.77
CA GLY A 158 8.99 10.69 6.43
C GLY A 158 9.94 11.39 7.41
N PRO A 159 10.99 10.70 7.85
CA PRO A 159 11.34 9.32 7.45
C PRO A 159 10.32 8.27 7.92
N LEU A 160 9.91 7.38 7.02
CA LEU A 160 9.06 6.25 7.32
C LEU A 160 9.87 4.94 7.22
N PRO A 161 10.25 4.32 8.34
CA PRO A 161 10.81 2.97 8.32
C PRO A 161 9.74 1.96 7.93
N VAL A 162 10.03 1.08 6.99
CA VAL A 162 9.15 -0.05 6.62
C VAL A 162 9.64 -1.29 7.38
N PRO A 163 8.90 -1.79 8.37
CA PRO A 163 9.36 -2.90 9.20
C PRO A 163 9.58 -4.17 8.37
N ALA A 164 10.69 -4.88 8.65
CA ALA A 164 11.00 -6.16 8.05
C ALA A 164 10.56 -7.31 8.96
N LYS A 165 10.35 -8.50 8.36
CA LYS A 165 10.03 -9.71 9.13
C LYS A 165 11.14 -10.00 10.15
N GLY A 166 10.75 -10.19 11.41
CA GLY A 166 11.66 -10.45 12.52
C GLY A 166 12.38 -9.21 13.07
N GLN A 167 12.14 -8.03 12.51
CA GLN A 167 12.69 -6.79 13.05
C GLN A 167 11.96 -6.40 14.35
N VAL A 168 12.73 -6.05 15.37
CA VAL A 168 12.19 -5.48 16.60
C VAL A 168 11.99 -3.97 16.39
N VAL A 169 10.76 -3.51 16.55
CA VAL A 169 10.41 -2.09 16.47
C VAL A 169 10.18 -1.58 17.89
N LYS A 170 10.91 -0.54 18.28
CA LYS A 170 10.66 0.14 19.55
C LYS A 170 9.32 0.87 19.46
N ILE A 171 8.45 0.60 20.43
CA ILE A 171 7.15 1.28 20.50
C ILE A 171 7.30 2.57 21.30
N ASP A 172 7.29 3.67 20.59
CA ASP A 172 7.21 5.04 21.12
C ASP A 172 5.98 5.73 20.51
N THR A 173 5.79 6.99 20.82
CA THR A 173 4.63 7.79 20.34
C THR A 173 4.55 7.79 18.81
N LEU A 174 5.69 7.91 18.11
CA LEU A 174 5.73 7.92 16.65
C LEU A 174 5.38 6.54 16.08
N SER A 175 5.98 5.49 16.61
CA SER A 175 5.71 4.12 16.19
C SER A 175 4.26 3.69 16.46
N CYS A 176 3.68 4.12 17.58
CA CYS A 176 2.27 3.93 17.86
C CYS A 176 1.38 4.61 16.82
N LEU A 177 1.72 5.83 16.43
CA LEU A 177 0.99 6.57 15.42
C LEU A 177 1.06 5.91 14.04
N LEU A 178 2.25 5.47 13.64
CA LEU A 178 2.49 4.87 12.32
C LEU A 178 1.96 3.43 12.22
N TYR A 179 2.20 2.63 13.24
CA TYR A 179 1.99 1.18 13.17
C TYR A 179 0.91 0.64 14.11
N GLY A 180 0.33 1.46 14.98
CA GLY A 180 -0.62 1.00 15.98
C GLY A 180 -1.82 0.26 15.38
N ARG A 181 -2.36 0.76 14.28
CA ARG A 181 -3.48 0.11 13.56
C ARG A 181 -3.06 -1.23 12.94
N LEU A 182 -1.86 -1.28 12.36
CA LEU A 182 -1.31 -2.51 11.76
C LEU A 182 -1.04 -3.56 12.83
N ILE A 183 -0.44 -3.17 13.95
CA ILE A 183 -0.19 -4.07 15.09
C ILE A 183 -1.51 -4.60 15.66
N HIS A 184 -2.50 -3.72 15.79
CA HIS A 184 -3.83 -4.15 16.24
C HIS A 184 -4.45 -5.19 15.31
N TRP A 185 -4.37 -4.96 14.00
CA TRP A 185 -4.89 -5.88 12.99
C TRP A 185 -4.16 -7.23 13.00
N GLU A 186 -2.82 -7.21 12.93
CA GLU A 186 -2.03 -8.43 12.82
C GLU A 186 -2.00 -9.26 14.10
N GLN A 187 -1.91 -8.59 15.25
CA GLN A 187 -1.74 -9.26 16.53
C GLN A 187 -3.01 -9.32 17.37
N LYS A 188 -4.10 -8.70 16.91
CA LYS A 188 -5.34 -8.51 17.65
C LYS A 188 -5.11 -7.85 19.03
N LYS A 189 -4.06 -7.03 19.14
CA LYS A 189 -3.67 -6.33 20.37
C LYS A 189 -3.84 -4.84 20.22
N ARG A 190 -4.43 -4.20 21.22
CA ARG A 190 -4.44 -2.73 21.34
C ARG A 190 -3.19 -2.26 22.05
N LEU A 191 -2.47 -1.32 21.46
CA LEU A 191 -1.43 -0.59 22.16
C LEU A 191 -2.11 0.42 23.10
N ARG A 192 -1.74 0.38 24.37
CA ARG A 192 -2.12 1.42 25.34
C ARG A 192 -1.05 2.50 25.32
N GLN A 193 -1.48 3.72 25.12
CA GLN A 193 -0.66 4.93 25.31
C GLN A 193 -0.49 5.21 26.78
#